data_56bc8162640e84ee09dba64fbee5b62e
#
_entry.id   56bc8162640e84ee09dba64fbee5b62e
#
_cell.length_a   1.000
_cell.length_b   1.000
_cell.length_c   1.000
_cell.angle_alpha   90.00
_cell.angle_beta   90.00
_cell.angle_gamma   90.00
#
_symmetry.space_group_name_H-M   'P 1'
#
loop_
_entity.id
_entity.type
_entity.pdbx_description
1 polymer ?
#
loop_
_entity_poly.entity_id
_entity_poly.type
_entity_poly.pdbx_seq_one_letter_code
_entity_poly.pdbx_strand_id
1 'polypeptide(L)'
;MRAILSLLLIVSAVQAAELRVNRGILPGGLIDDRRLLSELNQHAKQLREEEGTVKASELLKQLDRKQCALTLQQPGKDKLNSAQIAERNRKGVLVVSGLYKCQHCPLWHSGAASGFMLTDDGVFCTSYHVIDNKDNDSLVIMTGDGRVAPVVEVLAANKATDLAILRAKGKGFTPLPVDTSAQAAPLGGKVRVFSHPDRHFYVLSEGIISRKYLDSARREGPRR
;
A
#
# COMPACT_ATOMS: atom_id res chain seq x y z
N MET A 1 39.89 38.17 30.05
CA MET A 1 38.57 37.55 29.97
C MET A 1 38.10 37.54 28.50
N ARG A 2 38.18 36.40 27.83
CA ARG A 2 37.66 36.22 26.46
C ARG A 2 36.32 35.54 26.51
N ALA A 3 35.24 36.27 26.13
CA ALA A 3 33.92 35.71 26.01
C ALA A 3 33.82 34.89 24.71
N ILE A 4 33.52 33.58 24.84
CA ILE A 4 33.22 32.69 23.72
C ILE A 4 31.74 32.79 23.49
N LEU A 5 31.34 33.41 22.38
CA LEU A 5 29.96 33.50 21.93
C LEU A 5 29.64 32.19 21.18
N SER A 6 28.95 31.26 21.83
CA SER A 6 28.47 30.05 21.17
C SER A 6 27.22 30.36 20.36
N LEU A 7 27.39 30.32 19.04
CA LEU A 7 26.29 30.46 18.09
C LEU A 7 25.53 29.13 17.98
N LEU A 8 24.37 29.00 18.64
CA LEU A 8 23.46 27.88 18.47
C LEU A 8 22.79 28.00 17.09
N LEU A 9 23.21 27.18 16.15
CA LEU A 9 22.48 26.96 14.87
C LEU A 9 21.24 26.12 15.17
N ILE A 10 20.07 26.77 15.22
CA ILE A 10 18.77 26.09 15.23
C ILE A 10 18.52 25.66 13.78
N VAL A 11 18.81 24.40 13.46
CA VAL A 11 18.38 23.76 12.22
C VAL A 11 16.90 23.40 12.39
N SER A 12 16.02 24.29 11.97
CA SER A 12 14.60 23.98 11.81
C SER A 12 14.46 22.99 10.64
N ALA A 13 14.23 21.72 10.96
CA ALA A 13 13.82 20.75 9.96
C ALA A 13 12.43 21.18 9.44
N VAL A 14 12.39 21.78 8.27
CA VAL A 14 11.14 22.00 7.54
C VAL A 14 10.60 20.61 7.20
N GLN A 15 9.63 20.17 7.97
CA GLN A 15 8.91 18.92 7.70
C GLN A 15 8.11 19.15 6.43
N ALA A 16 8.47 18.48 5.34
CA ALA A 16 7.73 18.57 4.10
C ALA A 16 6.25 18.23 4.38
N ALA A 17 5.34 19.09 3.92
CA ALA A 17 3.92 18.87 4.12
C ALA A 17 3.50 17.53 3.54
N GLU A 18 2.76 16.76 4.33
CA GLU A 18 2.29 15.43 3.96
C GLU A 18 1.26 15.56 2.82
N LEU A 19 1.52 14.91 1.68
CA LEU A 19 0.58 14.93 0.56
C LEU A 19 -0.66 14.11 0.88
N ARG A 20 -1.84 14.68 0.65
CA ARG A 20 -3.12 14.02 0.95
C ARG A 20 -4.14 14.23 -0.16
N VAL A 21 -4.79 13.13 -0.54
CA VAL A 21 -6.02 13.15 -1.36
C VAL A 21 -7.17 13.62 -0.47
N ASN A 22 -7.74 14.76 -0.78
CA ASN A 22 -8.79 15.38 0.03
C ASN A 22 -10.12 15.52 -0.71
N ARG A 23 -10.08 15.75 -2.03
CA ARG A 23 -11.27 16.01 -2.84
C ARG A 23 -12.00 14.74 -3.30
N GLY A 24 -11.30 13.61 -3.34
CA GLY A 24 -11.88 12.32 -3.70
C GLY A 24 -12.49 11.57 -2.51
N ILE A 25 -12.21 12.01 -1.26
CA ILE A 25 -12.77 11.42 -0.03
C ILE A 25 -13.68 12.47 0.61
N LEU A 26 -14.99 12.24 0.53
CA LEU A 26 -16.03 13.18 0.94
C LEU A 26 -16.57 12.85 2.33
N PRO A 27 -17.24 13.80 3.02
CA PRO A 27 -17.89 13.56 4.30
C PRO A 27 -18.84 12.37 4.25
N GLY A 28 -18.98 11.65 5.36
CA GLY A 28 -19.82 10.46 5.46
C GLY A 28 -19.24 9.21 4.78
N GLY A 29 -17.99 9.27 4.31
CA GLY A 29 -17.31 8.12 3.67
C GLY A 29 -17.63 7.93 2.20
N LEU A 30 -18.32 8.90 1.58
CA LEU A 30 -18.60 8.89 0.15
C LEU A 30 -17.29 9.06 -0.64
N ILE A 31 -17.10 8.26 -1.68
CA ILE A 31 -15.92 8.28 -2.54
C ILE A 31 -16.30 8.76 -3.94
N ASP A 32 -15.55 9.73 -4.45
CA ASP A 32 -15.53 10.11 -5.86
C ASP A 32 -14.31 9.45 -6.49
N ASP A 33 -14.49 8.26 -7.07
CA ASP A 33 -13.41 7.44 -7.63
C ASP A 33 -12.58 8.20 -8.67
N ARG A 34 -13.21 9.01 -9.51
CA ARG A 34 -12.51 9.78 -10.55
C ARG A 34 -11.62 10.86 -9.95
N ARG A 35 -12.15 11.62 -9.00
CA ARG A 35 -11.37 12.66 -8.31
C ARG A 35 -10.25 12.07 -7.49
N LEU A 36 -10.52 10.99 -6.77
CA LEU A 36 -9.52 10.28 -5.97
C LEU A 36 -8.35 9.81 -6.84
N LEU A 37 -8.63 9.13 -7.96
CA LEU A 37 -7.59 8.67 -8.87
C LEU A 37 -6.82 9.83 -9.52
N SER A 38 -7.51 10.89 -9.91
CA SER A 38 -6.90 12.08 -10.49
C SER A 38 -5.94 12.77 -9.52
N GLU A 39 -6.37 12.93 -8.27
CA GLU A 39 -5.58 13.56 -7.20
C GLU A 39 -4.37 12.69 -6.80
N LEU A 40 -4.58 11.37 -6.68
CA LEU A 40 -3.50 10.40 -6.45
C LEU A 40 -2.45 10.47 -7.57
N ASN A 41 -2.89 10.54 -8.84
CA ASN A 41 -1.99 10.68 -9.98
C ASN A 41 -1.17 11.99 -9.93
N GLN A 42 -1.80 13.11 -9.56
CA GLN A 42 -1.12 14.39 -9.37
C GLN A 42 -0.05 14.30 -8.29
N HIS A 43 -0.36 13.72 -7.12
CA HIS A 43 0.60 13.55 -6.03
C HIS A 43 1.73 12.58 -6.37
N ALA A 44 1.43 11.47 -7.07
CA ALA A 44 2.45 10.54 -7.53
C ALA A 44 3.43 11.22 -8.51
N LYS A 45 2.90 12.03 -9.44
CA LYS A 45 3.70 12.83 -10.36
C LYS A 45 4.55 13.88 -9.63
N GLN A 46 3.98 14.60 -8.68
CA GLN A 46 4.69 15.56 -7.85
C GLN A 46 5.86 14.90 -7.11
N LEU A 47 5.62 13.77 -6.41
CA LEU A 47 6.66 13.02 -5.70
C LEU A 47 7.79 12.57 -6.64
N ARG A 48 7.44 12.17 -7.86
CA ARG A 48 8.41 11.81 -8.87
C ARG A 48 9.27 13.01 -9.31
N GLU A 49 8.66 14.15 -9.57
CA GLU A 49 9.33 15.38 -10.01
C GLU A 49 10.25 15.98 -8.93
N GLU A 50 9.88 15.82 -7.66
CA GLU A 50 10.67 16.24 -6.49
C GLU A 50 11.75 15.20 -6.10
N GLU A 51 12.00 14.18 -6.95
CA GLU A 51 12.93 13.07 -6.67
C GLU A 51 12.63 12.34 -5.35
N GLY A 52 11.38 12.39 -4.90
CA GLY A 52 10.91 11.74 -3.68
C GLY A 52 10.65 10.25 -3.83
N THR A 53 10.64 9.72 -5.08
CA THR A 53 10.36 8.32 -5.39
C THR A 53 11.62 7.54 -5.77
N VAL A 54 11.58 6.22 -5.54
CA VAL A 54 12.56 5.27 -6.09
C VAL A 54 12.04 4.78 -7.45
N LYS A 55 12.94 4.68 -8.44
CA LYS A 55 12.57 4.13 -9.76
C LYS A 55 12.08 2.69 -9.62
N ALA A 56 10.99 2.35 -10.28
CA ALA A 56 10.45 0.99 -10.25
C ALA A 56 11.48 -0.06 -10.72
N SER A 57 12.36 0.30 -11.67
CA SER A 57 13.46 -0.56 -12.11
C SER A 57 14.44 -0.95 -10.99
N GLU A 58 14.64 -0.10 -9.98
CA GLU A 58 15.46 -0.42 -8.80
C GLU A 58 14.69 -1.30 -7.81
N LEU A 59 13.39 -1.12 -7.67
CA LEU A 59 12.52 -1.99 -6.86
C LEU A 59 12.43 -3.40 -7.47
N LEU A 60 12.36 -3.51 -8.81
CA LEU A 60 12.36 -4.78 -9.53
C LEU A 60 13.61 -5.63 -9.24
N LYS A 61 14.80 -5.02 -9.11
CA LYS A 61 16.05 -5.72 -8.76
C LYS A 61 16.02 -6.35 -7.37
N GLN A 62 15.10 -5.92 -6.49
CA GLN A 62 14.98 -6.40 -5.12
C GLN A 62 13.96 -7.54 -4.97
N LEU A 63 13.28 -7.95 -6.05
CA LEU A 63 12.27 -9.03 -6.03
C LEU A 63 12.86 -10.44 -5.77
N ASP A 64 14.17 -10.57 -5.80
CA ASP A 64 14.89 -11.79 -5.42
C ASP A 64 15.02 -11.98 -3.90
N ARG A 65 14.79 -10.95 -3.10
CA ARG A 65 14.75 -11.03 -1.64
C ARG A 65 13.60 -11.94 -1.19
N LYS A 66 13.91 -12.99 -0.40
CA LYS A 66 12.92 -14.03 -0.04
C LYS A 66 12.42 -13.95 1.39
N GLN A 67 13.10 -13.21 2.27
CA GLN A 67 12.83 -13.20 3.69
C GLN A 67 13.01 -11.81 4.28
N CYS A 68 12.15 -11.44 5.21
CA CYS A 68 12.31 -10.31 6.09
C CYS A 68 11.78 -10.68 7.49
N ALA A 69 12.34 -10.08 8.53
CA ALA A 69 11.87 -10.25 9.90
C ALA A 69 10.99 -9.05 10.28
N LEU A 70 9.77 -9.31 10.74
CA LEU A 70 8.81 -8.29 11.16
C LEU A 70 8.16 -8.67 12.48
N THR A 71 7.91 -7.68 13.33
CA THR A 71 7.02 -7.83 14.47
C THR A 71 5.63 -7.37 14.05
N LEU A 72 4.68 -8.29 13.97
CA LEU A 72 3.33 -8.03 13.51
C LEU A 72 2.36 -7.86 14.67
N GLN A 73 1.43 -6.91 14.53
CA GLN A 73 0.32 -6.78 15.45
C GLN A 73 -0.60 -7.99 15.33
N GLN A 74 -0.91 -8.61 16.46
CA GLN A 74 -1.83 -9.76 16.50
C GLN A 74 -3.29 -9.30 16.54
N PRO A 75 -4.24 -10.09 15.99
CA PRO A 75 -5.66 -9.81 16.11
C PRO A 75 -6.13 -9.72 17.57
N GLY A 76 -7.02 -8.78 17.84
CA GLY A 76 -7.74 -8.71 19.11
C GLY A 76 -8.76 -9.86 19.27
N LYS A 77 -9.29 -10.03 20.48
CA LYS A 77 -10.31 -11.07 20.78
C LYS A 77 -11.74 -10.62 20.48
N ASP A 78 -11.94 -9.34 20.21
CA ASP A 78 -13.26 -8.76 19.98
C ASP A 78 -13.89 -9.28 18.69
N LYS A 79 -15.16 -9.64 18.74
CA LYS A 79 -15.96 -9.93 17.56
C LYS A 79 -16.50 -8.62 17.00
N LEU A 80 -16.00 -8.21 15.83
CA LEU A 80 -16.44 -7.00 15.16
C LEU A 80 -17.49 -7.30 14.10
N ASN A 81 -18.48 -6.43 13.97
CA ASN A 81 -19.38 -6.44 12.82
C ASN A 81 -18.72 -5.77 11.60
N SER A 82 -19.37 -5.84 10.42
CA SER A 82 -18.80 -5.34 9.16
C SER A 82 -18.53 -3.84 9.19
N ALA A 83 -19.41 -3.04 9.80
CA ALA A 83 -19.21 -1.60 9.92
C ALA A 83 -17.99 -1.26 10.80
N GLN A 84 -17.84 -1.93 11.94
CA GLN A 84 -16.70 -1.77 12.84
C GLN A 84 -15.39 -2.22 12.19
N ILE A 85 -15.41 -3.29 11.37
CA ILE A 85 -14.24 -3.73 10.61
C ILE A 85 -13.85 -2.67 9.59
N ALA A 86 -14.81 -2.12 8.83
CA ALA A 86 -14.54 -1.07 7.86
C ALA A 86 -13.95 0.17 8.53
N GLU A 87 -14.56 0.65 9.60
CA GLU A 87 -14.12 1.85 10.33
C GLU A 87 -12.70 1.70 10.91
N ARG A 88 -12.43 0.60 11.64
CA ARG A 88 -11.14 0.36 12.28
C ARG A 88 -10.01 0.15 11.29
N ASN A 89 -10.29 -0.54 10.17
CA ASN A 89 -9.24 -1.01 9.27
C ASN A 89 -9.02 -0.09 8.08
N ARG A 90 -9.93 0.82 7.77
CA ARG A 90 -9.86 1.68 6.57
C ARG A 90 -8.51 2.36 6.39
N LYS A 91 -7.94 2.94 7.45
CA LYS A 91 -6.65 3.64 7.36
C LYS A 91 -5.48 2.75 7.00
N GLY A 92 -5.53 1.49 7.38
CA GLY A 92 -4.51 0.49 7.08
C GLY A 92 -4.72 -0.25 5.76
N VAL A 93 -5.89 -0.12 5.12
CA VAL A 93 -6.12 -0.62 3.75
C VAL A 93 -5.56 0.40 2.76
N LEU A 94 -4.70 -0.07 1.85
CA LEU A 94 -3.92 0.79 0.97
C LEU A 94 -4.34 0.66 -0.49
N VAL A 95 -4.40 1.79 -1.17
CA VAL A 95 -4.26 1.82 -2.63
C VAL A 95 -2.76 1.77 -2.94
N VAL A 96 -2.32 0.77 -3.69
CA VAL A 96 -0.96 0.67 -4.22
C VAL A 96 -1.00 1.07 -5.68
N SER A 97 -0.28 2.13 -6.03
CA SER A 97 -0.39 2.76 -7.36
C SER A 97 0.96 2.83 -8.04
N GLY A 98 1.02 2.26 -9.26
CA GLY A 98 2.16 2.42 -10.15
C GLY A 98 1.93 3.59 -11.09
N LEU A 99 2.83 4.57 -11.10
CA LEU A 99 2.86 5.69 -12.05
C LEU A 99 3.57 5.24 -13.33
N TYR A 100 2.95 5.42 -14.48
CA TYR A 100 3.53 5.08 -15.76
C TYR A 100 3.23 6.13 -16.83
N LYS A 101 4.11 6.22 -17.84
CA LYS A 101 3.90 7.10 -18.97
C LYS A 101 3.14 6.35 -20.06
N CYS A 102 2.03 6.93 -20.53
CA CYS A 102 1.25 6.35 -21.61
C CYS A 102 2.05 6.32 -22.91
N GLN A 103 1.97 5.22 -23.66
CA GLN A 103 2.60 5.11 -24.98
C GLN A 103 1.75 5.76 -26.09
N HIS A 104 0.46 6.01 -25.81
CA HIS A 104 -0.51 6.52 -26.79
C HIS A 104 -0.92 7.98 -26.53
N CYS A 105 -0.46 8.59 -25.43
CA CYS A 105 -0.73 10.00 -25.11
C CYS A 105 0.42 10.60 -24.29
N PRO A 106 0.57 11.94 -24.22
CA PRO A 106 1.67 12.59 -23.50
C PRO A 106 1.51 12.57 -21.97
N LEU A 107 0.44 11.96 -21.45
CA LEU A 107 0.07 12.05 -20.04
C LEU A 107 0.69 10.91 -19.20
N TRP A 108 0.83 11.18 -17.92
CA TRP A 108 1.10 10.20 -16.89
C TRP A 108 -0.20 9.60 -16.38
N HIS A 109 -0.20 8.29 -16.17
CA HIS A 109 -1.32 7.53 -15.64
C HIS A 109 -0.92 6.75 -14.40
N SER A 110 -1.92 6.36 -13.61
CA SER A 110 -1.76 5.53 -12.43
C SER A 110 -2.61 4.26 -12.55
N GLY A 111 -1.98 3.13 -12.27
CA GLY A 111 -2.70 1.91 -11.91
C GLY A 111 -3.19 1.99 -10.48
N ALA A 112 -4.10 1.10 -10.09
CA ALA A 112 -4.53 0.94 -8.72
C ALA A 112 -4.67 -0.55 -8.37
N ALA A 113 -4.05 -0.94 -7.27
CA ALA A 113 -4.15 -2.26 -6.67
C ALA A 113 -4.40 -2.12 -5.16
N SER A 114 -4.67 -3.22 -4.49
CA SER A 114 -4.89 -3.23 -3.04
C SER A 114 -3.64 -3.68 -2.29
N GLY A 115 -3.46 -3.16 -1.10
CA GLY A 115 -2.46 -3.59 -0.12
C GLY A 115 -2.96 -3.34 1.29
N PHE A 116 -2.15 -3.70 2.28
CA PHE A 116 -2.45 -3.38 3.66
C PHE A 116 -1.18 -3.14 4.48
N MET A 117 -1.27 -2.23 5.43
CA MET A 117 -0.18 -1.82 6.28
C MET A 117 0.12 -2.88 7.35
N LEU A 118 1.39 -3.21 7.53
CA LEU A 118 1.88 -4.19 8.50
C LEU A 118 2.49 -3.54 9.74
N THR A 119 3.16 -2.39 9.57
CA THR A 119 3.84 -1.68 10.66
C THR A 119 3.62 -0.17 10.58
N ASP A 120 3.80 0.54 11.67
CA ASP A 120 3.64 2.00 11.75
C ASP A 120 4.76 2.78 11.05
N ASP A 121 5.90 2.13 10.79
CA ASP A 121 7.05 2.69 10.06
C ASP A 121 7.00 2.46 8.54
N GLY A 122 5.84 2.02 8.01
CA GLY A 122 5.53 1.98 6.59
C GLY A 122 5.75 0.64 5.90
N VAL A 123 5.97 -0.45 6.60
CA VAL A 123 6.00 -1.78 5.96
C VAL A 123 4.59 -2.23 5.64
N PHE A 124 4.37 -2.67 4.41
CA PHE A 124 3.05 -3.09 3.92
C PHE A 124 3.15 -4.32 3.01
N CYS A 125 2.02 -4.98 2.82
CA CYS A 125 1.87 -6.15 1.96
C CYS A 125 1.00 -5.82 0.74
N THR A 126 1.38 -6.35 -0.43
CA THR A 126 0.58 -6.33 -1.66
C THR A 126 0.89 -7.55 -2.52
N SER A 127 0.30 -7.65 -3.70
CA SER A 127 0.59 -8.73 -4.65
C SER A 127 1.93 -8.53 -5.37
N TYR A 128 2.65 -9.63 -5.60
CA TYR A 128 3.91 -9.64 -6.35
C TYR A 128 3.77 -9.00 -7.74
N HIS A 129 2.71 -9.38 -8.49
CA HIS A 129 2.51 -8.88 -9.85
C HIS A 129 2.27 -7.36 -9.95
N VAL A 130 1.90 -6.70 -8.85
CA VAL A 130 1.76 -5.23 -8.78
C VAL A 130 3.13 -4.56 -8.93
N ILE A 131 4.17 -5.19 -8.39
CA ILE A 131 5.54 -4.70 -8.43
C ILE A 131 6.27 -5.20 -9.67
N ASP A 132 6.04 -6.46 -10.10
CA ASP A 132 6.63 -7.07 -11.31
C ASP A 132 5.98 -6.50 -12.58
N ASN A 133 5.96 -5.16 -12.68
CA ASN A 133 5.43 -4.42 -13.82
C ASN A 133 6.49 -3.44 -14.34
N LYS A 134 7.05 -3.76 -15.51
CA LYS A 134 8.14 -2.99 -16.14
C LYS A 134 7.70 -1.64 -16.71
N ASP A 135 6.40 -1.43 -16.90
CA ASP A 135 5.86 -0.18 -17.43
C ASP A 135 5.80 0.91 -16.35
N ASN A 136 5.84 0.54 -15.07
CA ASN A 136 5.88 1.49 -13.98
C ASN A 136 7.21 2.25 -13.96
N ASP A 137 7.13 3.57 -13.80
CA ASP A 137 8.28 4.45 -13.51
C ASP A 137 8.58 4.47 -12.01
N SER A 138 7.54 4.61 -11.18
CA SER A 138 7.62 4.64 -9.72
C SER A 138 6.35 4.11 -9.08
N LEU A 139 6.40 3.84 -7.77
CA LEU A 139 5.24 3.37 -7.00
C LEU A 139 4.99 4.28 -5.80
N VAL A 140 3.71 4.49 -5.52
CA VAL A 140 3.23 5.16 -4.31
C VAL A 140 2.15 4.33 -3.64
N ILE A 141 1.91 4.57 -2.36
CA ILE A 141 0.73 4.11 -1.64
C ILE A 141 -0.17 5.29 -1.28
N MET A 142 -1.46 5.02 -1.11
CA MET A 142 -2.39 5.93 -0.46
C MET A 142 -3.13 5.18 0.66
N THR A 143 -3.17 5.77 1.85
CA THR A 143 -3.90 5.24 3.01
C THR A 143 -5.39 5.61 2.95
N GLY A 144 -6.23 4.96 3.77
CA GLY A 144 -7.67 5.20 3.78
C GLY A 144 -8.12 6.58 4.29
N ASP A 145 -7.20 7.38 4.83
CA ASP A 145 -7.40 8.80 5.16
C ASP A 145 -6.74 9.74 4.15
N GLY A 146 -6.31 9.20 3.00
CA GLY A 146 -5.83 9.98 1.85
C GLY A 146 -4.35 10.32 1.86
N ARG A 147 -3.57 9.94 2.86
CA ARG A 147 -2.12 10.19 2.88
C ARG A 147 -1.42 9.44 1.75
N VAL A 148 -0.58 10.15 0.97
CA VAL A 148 0.20 9.58 -0.13
C VAL A 148 1.66 9.51 0.25
N ALA A 149 2.29 8.35 0.03
CA ALA A 149 3.70 8.14 0.33
C ALA A 149 4.40 7.30 -0.75
N PRO A 150 5.68 7.61 -1.09
CA PRO A 150 6.42 6.83 -2.08
C PRO A 150 6.86 5.48 -1.52
N VAL A 151 6.88 4.46 -2.37
CA VAL A 151 7.48 3.16 -2.08
C VAL A 151 8.98 3.25 -2.29
N VAL A 152 9.75 2.82 -1.31
CA VAL A 152 11.21 3.02 -1.31
C VAL A 152 12.01 1.72 -1.30
N GLU A 153 11.41 0.59 -0.94
CA GLU A 153 12.12 -0.67 -0.80
C GLU A 153 11.20 -1.88 -0.95
N VAL A 154 11.71 -2.99 -1.51
CA VAL A 154 11.13 -4.32 -1.41
C VAL A 154 11.90 -5.10 -0.35
N LEU A 155 11.22 -5.54 0.70
CA LEU A 155 11.81 -6.28 1.81
C LEU A 155 11.84 -7.79 1.55
N ALA A 156 10.75 -8.31 0.98
CA ALA A 156 10.65 -9.72 0.57
C ALA A 156 9.60 -9.89 -0.52
N ALA A 157 9.79 -10.86 -1.41
CA ALA A 157 8.83 -11.16 -2.47
C ALA A 157 8.82 -12.66 -2.83
N ASN A 158 7.63 -13.18 -3.14
CA ASN A 158 7.44 -14.57 -3.56
C ASN A 158 6.45 -14.61 -4.74
N LYS A 159 6.99 -14.95 -5.92
CA LYS A 159 6.20 -15.03 -7.16
C LYS A 159 5.18 -16.16 -7.15
N ALA A 160 5.52 -17.29 -6.54
CA ALA A 160 4.65 -18.46 -6.52
C ALA A 160 3.38 -18.23 -5.68
N THR A 161 3.49 -17.48 -4.59
CA THR A 161 2.35 -17.10 -3.74
C THR A 161 1.72 -15.77 -4.13
N ASP A 162 2.32 -15.05 -5.10
CA ASP A 162 1.92 -13.71 -5.53
C ASP A 162 1.92 -12.69 -4.38
N LEU A 163 2.94 -12.69 -3.54
CA LEU A 163 3.02 -11.86 -2.35
C LEU A 163 4.31 -11.04 -2.35
N ALA A 164 4.21 -9.76 -1.99
CA ALA A 164 5.34 -8.87 -1.79
C ALA A 164 5.17 -8.02 -0.52
N ILE A 165 6.26 -7.86 0.22
CA ILE A 165 6.37 -7.01 1.40
C ILE A 165 7.31 -5.87 1.07
N LEU A 166 6.84 -4.64 1.20
CA LEU A 166 7.52 -3.44 0.80
C LEU A 166 7.54 -2.42 1.94
N ARG A 167 8.31 -1.36 1.75
CA ARG A 167 8.35 -0.20 2.62
C ARG A 167 7.97 1.06 1.88
N ALA A 168 7.03 1.80 2.44
CA ALA A 168 6.74 3.19 2.07
C ALA A 168 7.53 4.15 2.97
N LYS A 169 7.87 5.32 2.46
CA LYS A 169 8.56 6.36 3.22
C LYS A 169 7.59 7.04 4.19
N GLY A 170 7.96 7.08 5.47
CA GLY A 170 7.20 7.78 6.50
C GLY A 170 7.03 6.98 7.79
N LYS A 171 6.28 7.54 8.73
CA LYS A 171 5.96 6.95 10.05
C LYS A 171 4.52 7.31 10.44
N GLY A 172 4.01 6.67 11.50
CA GLY A 172 2.66 6.93 12.00
C GLY A 172 1.57 6.37 11.09
N PHE A 173 1.87 5.32 10.35
CA PHE A 173 0.86 4.55 9.63
C PHE A 173 0.04 3.69 10.60
N THR A 174 -1.13 3.25 10.16
CA THR A 174 -2.03 2.39 10.95
C THR A 174 -1.86 0.94 10.52
N PRO A 175 -1.13 0.09 11.28
CA PRO A 175 -0.97 -1.31 10.94
C PRO A 175 -2.29 -2.07 11.11
N LEU A 176 -2.51 -3.05 10.24
CA LEU A 176 -3.58 -4.02 10.39
C LEU A 176 -3.07 -5.26 11.11
N PRO A 177 -3.84 -5.82 12.05
CA PRO A 177 -3.45 -7.05 12.72
C PRO A 177 -3.47 -8.22 11.76
N VAL A 178 -2.46 -9.09 11.87
CA VAL A 178 -2.30 -10.28 11.02
C VAL A 178 -2.35 -11.52 11.87
N ASP A 179 -3.28 -12.42 11.57
CA ASP A 179 -3.30 -13.76 12.16
C ASP A 179 -2.19 -14.61 11.55
N THR A 180 -1.17 -14.90 12.35
CA THR A 180 -0.03 -15.75 11.98
C THR A 180 -0.21 -17.21 12.40
N SER A 181 -1.38 -17.56 12.93
CA SER A 181 -1.68 -18.95 13.27
C SER A 181 -1.73 -19.83 12.01
N ALA A 182 -1.30 -21.08 12.12
CA ALA A 182 -1.37 -22.04 11.03
C ALA A 182 -2.81 -22.52 10.74
N GLN A 183 -3.80 -22.00 11.47
CA GLN A 183 -5.20 -22.39 11.31
C GLN A 183 -5.82 -21.75 10.06
N ALA A 184 -6.06 -22.56 9.05
CA ALA A 184 -6.82 -22.11 7.89
C ALA A 184 -8.30 -21.89 8.26
N ALA A 185 -8.88 -20.80 7.77
CA ALA A 185 -10.32 -20.57 7.93
C ALA A 185 -11.14 -21.79 7.45
N PRO A 186 -12.18 -22.19 8.19
CA PRO A 186 -13.00 -23.36 7.84
C PRO A 186 -13.80 -23.12 6.57
N LEU A 187 -14.12 -24.20 5.85
CA LEU A 187 -15.09 -24.16 4.76
C LEU A 187 -16.45 -23.67 5.32
N GLY A 188 -17.13 -22.78 4.60
CA GLY A 188 -18.33 -22.11 5.08
C GLY A 188 -18.09 -20.93 6.05
N GLY A 189 -16.83 -20.74 6.49
CA GLY A 189 -16.47 -19.61 7.36
C GLY A 189 -16.72 -18.28 6.68
N LYS A 190 -17.31 -17.31 7.41
CA LYS A 190 -17.55 -15.96 6.91
C LYS A 190 -16.24 -15.22 6.69
N VAL A 191 -16.14 -14.52 5.57
CA VAL A 191 -15.01 -13.66 5.21
C VAL A 191 -15.50 -12.30 4.76
N ARG A 192 -14.64 -11.30 4.92
CA ARG A 192 -14.82 -9.95 4.38
C ARG A 192 -13.59 -9.56 3.59
N VAL A 193 -13.80 -8.92 2.45
CA VAL A 193 -12.74 -8.40 1.60
C VAL A 193 -12.91 -6.90 1.55
N PHE A 194 -11.85 -6.17 1.93
CA PHE A 194 -11.81 -4.72 1.84
C PHE A 194 -10.70 -4.35 0.85
N SER A 195 -11.07 -3.87 -0.34
CA SER A 195 -10.15 -3.75 -1.49
C SER A 195 -10.59 -2.65 -2.46
N HIS A 196 -9.89 -2.56 -3.60
CA HIS A 196 -10.11 -1.55 -4.64
C HIS A 196 -10.35 -2.22 -6.00
N PRO A 197 -11.41 -3.04 -6.16
CA PRO A 197 -11.66 -3.75 -7.40
C PRO A 197 -11.96 -2.76 -8.53
N ASP A 198 -11.31 -2.96 -9.66
CA ASP A 198 -11.55 -2.21 -10.91
C ASP A 198 -11.59 -0.68 -10.73
N ARG A 199 -10.71 -0.14 -9.86
CA ARG A 199 -10.63 1.28 -9.47
C ARG A 199 -11.86 1.83 -8.74
N HIS A 200 -12.69 0.96 -8.16
CA HIS A 200 -13.67 1.35 -7.15
C HIS A 200 -13.00 1.26 -5.79
N PHE A 201 -12.83 2.42 -5.15
CA PHE A 201 -11.99 2.51 -3.95
C PHE A 201 -12.76 2.20 -2.67
N TYR A 202 -12.14 1.45 -1.77
CA TYR A 202 -12.65 1.11 -0.44
C TYR A 202 -13.96 0.33 -0.45
N VAL A 203 -14.06 -0.66 -1.35
CA VAL A 203 -15.21 -1.57 -1.42
C VAL A 203 -15.07 -2.64 -0.35
N LEU A 204 -16.07 -2.76 0.52
CA LEU A 204 -16.23 -3.85 1.48
C LEU A 204 -17.23 -4.87 0.93
N SER A 205 -16.80 -6.12 0.80
CA SER A 205 -17.63 -7.24 0.38
C SER A 205 -17.66 -8.33 1.45
N GLU A 206 -18.76 -9.05 1.58
CA GLU A 206 -18.90 -10.22 2.45
C GLU A 206 -19.13 -11.49 1.64
N GLY A 207 -18.63 -12.61 2.16
CA GLY A 207 -18.82 -13.91 1.57
C GLY A 207 -18.47 -15.04 2.54
N ILE A 208 -18.30 -16.22 1.99
CA ILE A 208 -17.86 -17.40 2.74
C ILE A 208 -16.69 -18.06 2.02
N ILE A 209 -15.91 -18.85 2.75
CA ILE A 209 -14.97 -19.79 2.13
C ILE A 209 -15.78 -20.89 1.45
N SER A 210 -16.02 -20.74 0.16
CA SER A 210 -16.86 -21.65 -0.61
C SER A 210 -16.11 -22.92 -1.04
N ARG A 211 -14.78 -22.87 -1.11
CA ARG A 211 -13.96 -23.96 -1.63
C ARG A 211 -12.52 -23.85 -1.15
N LYS A 212 -11.89 -25.01 -0.89
CA LYS A 212 -10.44 -25.18 -0.77
C LYS A 212 -9.97 -26.10 -1.89
N TYR A 213 -8.93 -25.73 -2.62
CA TYR A 213 -8.41 -26.53 -3.74
C TYR A 213 -6.90 -26.34 -3.90
N LEU A 214 -6.29 -27.32 -4.55
CA LEU A 214 -4.90 -27.23 -4.99
C LEU A 214 -4.88 -26.69 -6.41
N ASP A 215 -4.18 -25.59 -6.61
CA ASP A 215 -3.96 -25.03 -7.95
C ASP A 215 -2.67 -25.67 -8.52
N SER A 216 -2.83 -26.80 -9.22
CA SER A 216 -1.70 -27.51 -9.86
C SER A 216 -1.10 -26.71 -11.03
N ALA A 217 -1.84 -25.80 -11.63
CA ALA A 217 -1.36 -24.97 -12.74
C ALA A 217 -0.36 -23.89 -12.32
N ARG A 218 -0.30 -23.54 -11.01
CA ARG A 218 0.64 -22.54 -10.49
C ARG A 218 2.06 -23.03 -10.26
N ARG A 219 2.32 -24.32 -10.44
CA ARG A 219 3.66 -24.88 -10.16
C ARG A 219 4.73 -24.49 -11.18
N GLU A 220 4.35 -24.19 -12.44
CA GLU A 220 5.33 -23.87 -13.49
C GLU A 220 4.73 -22.92 -14.53
N GLY A 221 4.96 -21.62 -14.42
CA GLY A 221 4.74 -20.73 -15.54
C GLY A 221 4.33 -19.29 -15.20
N PRO A 222 4.70 -18.31 -16.07
CA PRO A 222 4.26 -16.94 -15.90
C PRO A 222 2.76 -16.82 -16.18
N ARG A 223 2.04 -16.11 -15.34
CA ARG A 223 0.69 -15.64 -15.66
C ARG A 223 0.75 -14.78 -16.92
N ARG A 224 -0.10 -15.06 -17.88
CA ARG A 224 -0.42 -14.16 -18.98
C ARG A 224 -1.53 -13.23 -18.55
#